data_e7fbd33aa688071033169e228cd2ed2b
#
_entry.id   e7fbd33aa688071033169e228cd2ed2b
#
_cell.length_a   1.000
_cell.length_b   1.000
_cell.length_c   1.000
_cell.angle_alpha   90.00
_cell.angle_beta   90.00
_cell.angle_gamma   90.00
#
_symmetry.space_group_name_H-M   'P 1'
#
loop_
_entity.id
_entity.type
_entity.pdbx_description
1 polymer ?
#
loop_
_entity_poly.entity_id
_entity_poly.type
_entity_poly.pdbx_seq_one_letter_code
_entity_poly.pdbx_strand_id
1 'polypeptide(L)'
;MTLTTDILRTWFRQFNTDYFGSELPMPRIVLSKARTRLGTMACKCTRRLMKRVYTDFTIRISTYYDCSEREYQETLLHEMIHYYIMYKRIPDTSSHGRVFREMMQRLNSQYGWHITVSSSMRGHKPTDPSADKAVNTYVVLAIVLRNGQRMLSVVSPRSAR
;
A
#
# COMPACT_ATOMS: atom_id res chain seq x y z
N MET A 1 2.95 1.07 19.41
CA MET A 1 4.41 1.02 19.06
C MET A 1 4.70 2.13 18.05
N THR A 2 5.79 2.88 18.20
CA THR A 2 6.18 3.88 17.18
C THR A 2 6.99 3.17 16.08
N LEU A 3 6.39 2.99 14.92
CA LEU A 3 7.06 2.38 13.76
C LEU A 3 8.09 3.34 13.17
N THR A 4 9.31 2.85 12.92
CA THR A 4 10.39 3.60 12.26
C THR A 4 10.88 2.88 11.00
N THR A 5 11.57 3.59 10.14
CA THR A 5 12.18 2.99 8.93
C THR A 5 13.26 1.95 9.29
N ASP A 6 13.93 2.11 10.42
CA ASP A 6 14.99 1.18 10.85
C ASP A 6 14.41 -0.13 11.38
N ILE A 7 13.27 -0.08 12.08
CA ILE A 7 12.49 -1.28 12.45
C ILE A 7 12.08 -2.04 11.20
N LEU A 8 11.50 -1.35 10.22
CA LEU A 8 11.09 -1.97 8.95
C LEU A 8 12.27 -2.57 8.16
N ARG A 9 13.44 -1.92 8.17
CA ARG A 9 14.66 -2.45 7.55
C ARG A 9 15.16 -3.71 8.26
N THR A 10 15.05 -3.74 9.57
CA THR A 10 15.42 -4.92 10.38
C THR A 10 14.51 -6.08 10.06
N TRP A 11 13.19 -5.88 10.08
CA TRP A 11 12.24 -6.92 9.68
C TRP A 11 12.41 -7.36 8.23
N PHE A 12 12.66 -6.41 7.33
CA PHE A 12 12.92 -6.75 5.92
C PHE A 12 14.11 -7.71 5.79
N ARG A 13 15.25 -7.44 6.45
CA ARG A 13 16.42 -8.33 6.41
C ARG A 13 16.09 -9.70 6.96
N GLN A 14 15.42 -9.76 8.11
CA GLN A 14 15.00 -11.00 8.74
C GLN A 14 14.09 -11.82 7.81
N PHE A 15 13.02 -11.21 7.30
CA PHE A 15 12.08 -11.89 6.42
C PHE A 15 12.70 -12.29 5.07
N ASN A 16 13.62 -11.47 4.55
CA ASN A 16 14.34 -11.80 3.34
C ASN A 16 15.18 -13.08 3.54
N THR A 17 15.83 -13.21 4.68
CA THR A 17 16.58 -14.43 5.02
C THR A 17 15.65 -15.62 5.24
N ASP A 18 14.58 -15.44 6.02
CA ASP A 18 13.72 -16.54 6.45
C ASP A 18 12.84 -17.07 5.31
N TYR A 19 12.36 -16.19 4.41
CA TYR A 19 11.29 -16.55 3.47
C TYR A 19 11.63 -16.34 2.00
N PHE A 20 12.64 -15.52 1.68
CA PHE A 20 12.99 -15.15 0.30
C PHE A 20 14.45 -15.51 -0.08
N GLY A 21 15.10 -16.36 0.70
CA GLY A 21 16.44 -16.88 0.41
C GLY A 21 17.55 -15.82 0.36
N SER A 22 17.36 -14.69 1.04
CA SER A 22 18.27 -13.54 1.01
C SER A 22 18.48 -12.92 -0.39
N GLU A 23 17.55 -13.17 -1.31
CA GLU A 23 17.70 -12.78 -2.71
C GLU A 23 17.26 -11.35 -3.03
N LEU A 24 16.54 -10.68 -2.11
CA LEU A 24 16.02 -9.35 -2.34
C LEU A 24 17.03 -8.27 -1.89
N PRO A 25 17.50 -7.41 -2.80
CA PRO A 25 18.24 -6.21 -2.39
C PRO A 25 17.36 -5.32 -1.50
N MET A 26 17.98 -4.57 -0.58
CA MET A 26 17.25 -3.64 0.28
C MET A 26 16.55 -2.56 -0.58
N PRO A 27 15.21 -2.49 -0.57
CA PRO A 27 14.50 -1.44 -1.30
C PRO A 27 14.56 -0.12 -0.53
N ARG A 28 14.11 0.95 -1.16
CA ARG A 28 13.81 2.19 -0.43
C ARG A 28 12.59 1.95 0.46
N ILE A 29 12.74 2.09 1.78
CA ILE A 29 11.65 1.97 2.74
C ILE A 29 11.24 3.37 3.21
N VAL A 30 9.94 3.67 3.15
CA VAL A 30 9.37 4.98 3.46
C VAL A 30 8.12 4.83 4.30
N LEU A 31 7.99 5.63 5.36
CA LEU A 31 6.74 5.80 6.08
C LEU A 31 5.85 6.79 5.34
N SER A 32 4.54 6.56 5.39
CA SER A 32 3.53 7.42 4.75
C SER A 32 2.36 7.69 5.69
N LYS A 33 1.46 8.60 5.30
CA LYS A 33 0.20 8.87 5.98
C LYS A 33 -0.99 8.53 5.08
N ALA A 34 -0.85 7.48 4.27
CA ALA A 34 -1.92 7.03 3.38
C ALA A 34 -3.14 6.53 4.19
N ARG A 35 -4.35 6.98 3.79
CA ARG A 35 -5.61 6.63 4.47
C ARG A 35 -6.32 5.43 3.86
N THR A 36 -5.97 5.06 2.64
CA THR A 36 -6.70 4.04 1.86
C THR A 36 -6.01 2.69 1.83
N ARG A 37 -4.75 2.61 2.28
CA ARG A 37 -3.96 1.37 2.26
C ARG A 37 -2.83 1.42 3.30
N LEU A 38 -2.53 0.28 3.91
CA LEU A 38 -1.43 0.17 4.88
C LEU A 38 -0.07 0.03 4.23
N GLY A 39 0.02 -0.64 3.10
CA GLY A 39 1.25 -0.86 2.36
C GLY A 39 1.15 -0.52 0.88
N THR A 40 2.28 -0.31 0.24
CA THR A 40 2.41 -0.18 -1.21
C THR A 40 3.83 -0.50 -1.65
N MET A 41 3.98 -1.44 -2.56
CA MET A 41 5.21 -1.64 -3.31
C MET A 41 5.14 -0.88 -4.64
N ALA A 42 6.16 -0.11 -4.95
CA ALA A 42 6.30 0.62 -6.20
C ALA A 42 7.69 0.41 -6.80
N CYS A 43 7.79 0.43 -8.10
CA CYS A 43 9.05 0.40 -8.83
C CYS A 43 8.96 1.28 -10.07
N LYS A 44 10.11 1.64 -10.60
CA LYS A 44 10.22 2.31 -11.89
C LYS A 44 10.33 1.25 -12.99
N CYS A 45 9.46 1.34 -13.98
CA CYS A 45 9.50 0.47 -15.15
C CYS A 45 10.02 1.26 -16.34
N THR A 46 11.13 0.81 -16.91
CA THR A 46 11.67 1.36 -18.17
C THR A 46 11.69 0.27 -19.24
N ARG A 47 11.52 0.66 -20.50
CA ARG A 47 11.61 -0.26 -21.64
C ARG A 47 13.00 -0.12 -22.27
N ARG A 48 13.79 -1.18 -22.23
CA ARG A 48 15.12 -1.22 -22.83
C ARG A 48 15.21 -2.41 -23.79
N LEU A 49 15.51 -2.17 -25.07
CA LEU A 49 15.63 -3.23 -26.09
C LEU A 49 14.46 -4.23 -26.04
N MET A 50 13.23 -3.73 -26.08
CA MET A 50 11.96 -4.50 -25.99
C MET A 50 11.73 -5.26 -24.68
N LYS A 51 12.62 -5.19 -23.70
CA LYS A 51 12.46 -5.79 -22.37
C LYS A 51 12.06 -4.73 -21.34
N ARG A 52 11.13 -5.09 -20.43
CA ARG A 52 10.82 -4.27 -19.26
C ARG A 52 11.91 -4.46 -18.22
N VAL A 53 12.47 -3.35 -17.74
CA VAL A 53 13.45 -3.33 -16.65
C VAL A 53 12.81 -2.60 -15.47
N TYR A 54 12.78 -3.25 -14.32
CA TYR A 54 12.24 -2.72 -13.08
C TYR A 54 13.40 -2.29 -12.18
N THR A 55 13.37 -1.03 -11.73
CA THR A 55 14.37 -0.42 -10.85
C THR A 55 13.70 0.42 -9.79
N ASP A 56 14.46 0.99 -8.86
CA ASP A 56 14.01 1.95 -7.85
C ASP A 56 12.85 1.41 -7.00
N PHE A 57 12.97 0.16 -6.56
CA PHE A 57 11.97 -0.48 -5.72
C PHE A 57 11.79 0.28 -4.41
N THR A 58 10.54 0.57 -4.09
CA THR A 58 10.17 1.33 -2.90
C THR A 58 9.00 0.65 -2.21
N ILE A 59 9.16 0.34 -0.93
CA ILE A 59 8.07 -0.11 -0.05
C ILE A 59 7.65 1.06 0.83
N ARG A 60 6.36 1.37 0.84
CA ARG A 60 5.76 2.40 1.72
C ARG A 60 4.83 1.71 2.69
N ILE A 61 4.99 2.03 3.98
CA ILE A 61 4.09 1.57 5.04
C ILE A 61 3.40 2.79 5.65
N SER A 62 2.09 2.72 5.78
CA SER A 62 1.32 3.82 6.37
C SER A 62 1.34 3.71 7.89
N THR A 63 1.60 4.87 8.52
CA THR A 63 1.45 5.08 9.97
C THR A 63 0.25 5.95 10.29
N TYR A 64 -0.71 6.05 9.37
CA TYR A 64 -1.93 6.82 9.59
C TYR A 64 -2.82 6.14 10.63
N TYR A 65 -2.90 4.82 10.61
CA TYR A 65 -3.67 4.03 11.56
C TYR A 65 -2.76 3.47 12.67
N ASP A 66 -3.33 3.32 13.86
CA ASP A 66 -2.67 2.63 14.97
C ASP A 66 -2.84 1.12 14.75
N CYS A 67 -1.78 0.50 14.28
CA CYS A 67 -1.71 -0.93 14.00
C CYS A 67 -0.79 -1.61 15.01
N SER A 68 -1.07 -2.87 15.30
CA SER A 68 -0.18 -3.73 16.07
C SER A 68 1.13 -4.01 15.30
N GLU A 69 2.15 -4.42 16.01
CA GLU A 69 3.42 -4.84 15.40
C GLU A 69 3.19 -5.94 14.36
N ARG A 70 2.35 -6.91 14.70
CA ARG A 70 2.03 -8.05 13.83
C ARG A 70 1.38 -7.58 12.51
N GLU A 71 0.46 -6.64 12.55
CA GLU A 71 -0.19 -6.10 11.37
C GLU A 71 0.79 -5.34 10.46
N TYR A 72 1.75 -4.61 11.05
CA TYR A 72 2.82 -3.98 10.28
C TYR A 72 3.76 -5.00 9.63
N GLN A 73 4.09 -6.09 10.33
CA GLN A 73 4.89 -7.18 9.79
C GLN A 73 4.18 -7.90 8.65
N GLU A 74 2.90 -8.21 8.80
CA GLU A 74 2.07 -8.83 7.75
C GLU A 74 1.90 -7.93 6.54
N THR A 75 1.76 -6.63 6.76
CA THR A 75 1.75 -5.63 5.68
C THR A 75 3.10 -5.59 4.96
N LEU A 76 4.21 -5.60 5.68
CA LEU A 76 5.54 -5.63 5.07
C LEU A 76 5.74 -6.91 4.27
N LEU A 77 5.34 -8.08 4.78
CA LEU A 77 5.42 -9.34 4.05
C LEU A 77 4.56 -9.34 2.78
N HIS A 78 3.35 -8.77 2.82
CA HIS A 78 2.51 -8.58 1.65
C HIS A 78 3.26 -7.79 0.55
N GLU A 79 3.87 -6.67 0.91
CA GLU A 79 4.64 -5.84 -0.04
C GLU A 79 5.93 -6.53 -0.50
N MET A 80 6.54 -7.37 0.34
CA MET A 80 7.71 -8.17 -0.02
C MET A 80 7.37 -9.27 -1.03
N ILE A 81 6.18 -9.87 -0.97
CA ILE A 81 5.71 -10.82 -2.01
C ILE A 81 5.60 -10.10 -3.36
N HIS A 82 4.99 -8.91 -3.41
CA HIS A 82 4.94 -8.09 -4.62
C HIS A 82 6.34 -7.77 -5.14
N TYR A 83 7.23 -7.37 -4.22
CA TYR A 83 8.61 -7.06 -4.58
C TYR A 83 9.32 -8.28 -5.16
N TYR A 84 9.21 -9.45 -4.55
CA TYR A 84 9.82 -10.70 -5.04
C TYR A 84 9.35 -11.05 -6.44
N ILE A 85 8.04 -11.06 -6.68
CA ILE A 85 7.44 -11.38 -7.99
C ILE A 85 7.96 -10.41 -9.07
N MET A 86 7.98 -9.10 -8.78
CA MET A 86 8.46 -8.09 -9.71
C MET A 86 9.96 -8.18 -9.95
N TYR A 87 10.75 -8.33 -8.89
CA TYR A 87 12.20 -8.42 -8.95
C TYR A 87 12.67 -9.64 -9.74
N LYS A 88 12.05 -10.79 -9.48
CA LYS A 88 12.30 -12.04 -10.20
C LYS A 88 11.63 -12.09 -11.57
N ARG A 89 10.79 -11.10 -11.91
CA ARG A 89 10.02 -11.08 -13.17
C ARG A 89 9.16 -12.31 -13.37
N ILE A 90 8.57 -12.81 -12.30
CA ILE A 90 7.68 -13.98 -12.37
C ILE A 90 6.36 -13.51 -12.99
N PRO A 91 5.90 -14.13 -14.09
CA PRO A 91 4.62 -13.78 -14.67
C PRO A 91 3.49 -14.22 -13.75
N ASP A 92 2.55 -13.31 -13.49
CA ASP A 92 1.34 -13.58 -12.75
C ASP A 92 0.12 -13.01 -13.49
N THR A 93 -1.07 -13.56 -13.22
CA THR A 93 -2.32 -13.19 -13.90
C THR A 93 -2.84 -11.82 -13.52
N SER A 94 -2.49 -11.36 -12.32
CA SER A 94 -2.83 -10.04 -11.77
C SER A 94 -1.89 -9.69 -10.64
N SER A 95 -2.03 -8.50 -10.04
CA SER A 95 -1.23 -8.10 -8.87
C SER A 95 -1.35 -9.08 -7.70
N HIS A 96 -2.54 -9.69 -7.51
CA HIS A 96 -2.79 -10.75 -6.53
C HIS A 96 -3.24 -12.03 -7.22
N GLY A 97 -2.49 -12.42 -8.25
CA GLY A 97 -2.77 -13.60 -9.05
C GLY A 97 -2.39 -14.90 -8.35
N ARG A 98 -2.24 -15.96 -9.14
CA ARG A 98 -1.95 -17.30 -8.61
C ARG A 98 -0.64 -17.34 -7.83
N VAL A 99 0.42 -16.79 -8.40
CA VAL A 99 1.76 -16.82 -7.76
C VAL A 99 1.76 -16.08 -6.43
N PHE A 100 1.16 -14.88 -6.38
CA PHE A 100 1.02 -14.13 -5.15
C PHE A 100 0.28 -14.94 -4.08
N ARG A 101 -0.85 -15.54 -4.43
CA ARG A 101 -1.67 -16.32 -3.50
C ARG A 101 -0.98 -17.57 -2.99
N GLU A 102 -0.25 -18.28 -3.85
CA GLU A 102 0.55 -19.45 -3.47
C GLU A 102 1.63 -19.07 -2.45
N MET A 103 2.36 -17.99 -2.69
CA MET A 103 3.36 -17.47 -1.74
C MET A 103 2.73 -17.04 -0.41
N MET A 104 1.63 -16.29 -0.47
CA MET A 104 0.86 -15.86 0.70
C MET A 104 0.38 -17.06 1.52
N GLN A 105 -0.23 -18.06 0.87
CA GLN A 105 -0.71 -19.27 1.54
C GLN A 105 0.42 -20.05 2.17
N ARG A 106 1.56 -20.17 1.50
CA ARG A 106 2.75 -20.81 2.06
C ARG A 106 3.20 -20.12 3.36
N LEU A 107 3.32 -18.79 3.36
CA LEU A 107 3.69 -18.04 4.56
C LEU A 107 2.66 -18.21 5.68
N ASN A 108 1.39 -18.17 5.35
CA ASN A 108 0.32 -18.31 6.33
C ASN A 108 0.30 -19.73 6.95
N SER A 109 0.39 -20.77 6.12
CA SER A 109 0.27 -22.15 6.58
C SER A 109 1.52 -22.68 7.28
N GLN A 110 2.71 -22.32 6.80
CA GLN A 110 3.96 -22.87 7.33
C GLN A 110 4.52 -22.07 8.51
N TYR A 111 4.24 -20.75 8.54
CA TYR A 111 4.85 -19.84 9.52
C TYR A 111 3.83 -19.10 10.39
N GLY A 112 2.53 -19.41 10.22
CA GLY A 112 1.47 -18.84 11.06
C GLY A 112 1.21 -17.35 10.85
N TRP A 113 1.56 -16.81 9.66
CA TRP A 113 1.20 -15.45 9.28
C TRP A 113 -0.29 -15.36 8.91
N HIS A 114 -0.86 -14.14 8.87
CA HIS A 114 -2.23 -13.88 8.42
C HIS A 114 -2.25 -12.81 7.33
N ILE A 115 -1.41 -13.02 6.32
CA ILE A 115 -1.33 -12.13 5.16
C ILE A 115 -2.62 -12.28 4.35
N THR A 116 -3.22 -11.17 3.92
CA THR A 116 -4.44 -11.14 3.13
C THR A 116 -4.24 -10.39 1.82
N VAL A 117 -5.08 -10.64 0.82
CA VAL A 117 -5.07 -9.95 -0.48
C VAL A 117 -5.48 -8.47 -0.34
N SER A 118 -6.34 -8.17 0.63
CA SER A 118 -6.80 -6.80 0.92
C SER A 118 -6.83 -6.57 2.42
N SER A 119 -6.25 -5.45 2.86
CA SER A 119 -6.37 -5.01 4.26
C SER A 119 -7.68 -4.25 4.43
N SER A 120 -8.54 -4.69 5.35
CA SER A 120 -9.69 -3.89 5.76
C SER A 120 -9.25 -2.87 6.80
N MET A 121 -9.50 -1.59 6.52
CA MET A 121 -9.25 -0.50 7.49
C MET A 121 -10.37 -0.38 8.53
N ARG A 122 -11.41 -1.22 8.46
CA ARG A 122 -12.52 -1.18 9.41
C ARG A 122 -12.03 -1.53 10.82
N GLY A 123 -12.32 -0.65 11.77
CA GLY A 123 -11.96 -0.84 13.18
C GLY A 123 -10.62 -0.21 13.58
N HIS A 124 -9.78 0.21 12.65
CA HIS A 124 -8.54 0.90 12.99
C HIS A 124 -8.80 2.38 13.28
N LYS A 125 -8.22 2.88 14.36
CA LYS A 125 -8.28 4.29 14.72
C LYS A 125 -7.10 5.04 14.08
N PRO A 126 -7.30 6.31 13.66
CA PRO A 126 -6.18 7.15 13.26
C PRO A 126 -5.19 7.32 14.42
N THR A 127 -3.90 7.28 14.12
CA THR A 127 -2.83 7.55 15.09
C THR A 127 -2.93 8.96 15.66
N ASP A 128 -3.41 9.90 14.83
CA ASP A 128 -3.70 11.29 15.23
C ASP A 128 -5.21 11.54 15.06
N PRO A 129 -5.97 11.61 16.15
CA PRO A 129 -7.41 11.89 16.11
C PRO A 129 -7.77 13.26 15.50
N SER A 130 -6.81 14.20 15.47
CA SER A 130 -7.02 15.52 14.85
C SER A 130 -6.94 15.47 13.32
N ALA A 131 -6.29 14.44 12.77
CA ALA A 131 -6.14 14.27 11.32
C ALA A 131 -7.47 14.00 10.60
N ASP A 132 -8.47 13.47 11.29
CA ASP A 132 -9.83 13.25 10.74
C ASP A 132 -10.69 14.52 10.73
N LYS A 133 -10.24 15.58 11.42
CA LYS A 133 -10.95 16.88 11.46
C LYS A 133 -10.60 17.78 10.27
N ALA A 134 -9.91 17.27 9.26
CA ALA A 134 -9.77 18.02 8.01
C ALA A 134 -11.16 18.19 7.39
N VAL A 135 -11.76 19.35 7.65
CA VAL A 135 -13.01 19.77 7.01
C VAL A 135 -12.73 19.85 5.52
N ASN A 136 -13.23 18.86 4.78
CA ASN A 136 -13.19 18.94 3.33
C ASN A 136 -14.19 20.02 2.90
N THR A 137 -13.70 21.21 2.59
CA THR A 137 -14.51 22.28 2.03
C THR A 137 -14.78 21.94 0.56
N TYR A 138 -16.03 21.71 0.23
CA TYR A 138 -16.48 21.52 -1.14
C TYR A 138 -17.14 22.80 -1.62
N VAL A 139 -16.83 23.20 -2.86
CA VAL A 139 -17.60 24.23 -3.55
C VAL A 139 -18.82 23.55 -4.16
N VAL A 140 -20.00 23.93 -3.73
CA VAL A 140 -21.27 23.41 -4.26
C VAL A 140 -21.86 24.49 -5.19
N LEU A 141 -22.04 24.14 -6.46
CA LEU A 141 -22.76 24.94 -7.41
C LEU A 141 -24.26 24.61 -7.30
N ALA A 142 -25.05 25.60 -6.91
CA ALA A 142 -26.51 25.50 -6.91
C ALA A 142 -27.08 26.31 -8.11
N ILE A 143 -27.79 25.66 -8.98
CA ILE A 143 -28.46 26.28 -10.13
C ILE A 143 -29.97 26.20 -9.92
N VAL A 144 -30.63 27.34 -9.98
CA VAL A 144 -32.11 27.42 -9.99
C VAL A 144 -32.54 27.82 -11.39
N LEU A 145 -33.27 26.95 -12.04
CA LEU A 145 -33.82 27.19 -13.36
C LEU A 145 -35.10 28.08 -13.29
N ARG A 146 -35.42 28.77 -14.36
CA ARG A 146 -36.65 29.62 -14.41
C ARG A 146 -37.95 28.86 -14.19
N ASN A 147 -37.95 27.54 -14.42
CA ASN A 147 -39.10 26.66 -14.16
C ASN A 147 -39.15 26.15 -12.68
N GLY A 148 -38.29 26.68 -11.79
CA GLY A 148 -38.24 26.30 -10.38
C GLY A 148 -37.44 25.03 -10.07
N GLN A 149 -36.92 24.33 -11.07
CA GLN A 149 -36.05 23.17 -10.83
C GLN A 149 -34.72 23.61 -10.23
N ARG A 150 -34.21 22.80 -9.28
CA ARG A 150 -32.96 23.03 -8.59
C ARG A 150 -31.99 21.90 -8.92
N MET A 151 -30.78 22.27 -9.30
CA MET A 151 -29.68 21.35 -9.54
C MET A 151 -28.52 21.68 -8.59
N LEU A 152 -27.93 20.65 -7.98
CA LEU A 152 -26.75 20.77 -7.13
C LEU A 152 -25.62 19.95 -7.74
N SER A 153 -24.45 20.55 -7.87
CA SER A 153 -23.24 19.88 -8.33
C SER A 153 -22.08 20.23 -7.41
N VAL A 154 -21.26 19.23 -7.05
CA VAL A 154 -20.03 19.44 -6.29
C VAL A 154 -18.91 19.74 -7.28
N VAL A 155 -18.30 20.91 -7.19
CA VAL A 155 -17.18 21.32 -8.01
C VAL A 155 -15.89 20.85 -7.32
N SER A 156 -15.11 20.02 -8.01
CA SER A 156 -13.81 19.59 -7.48
C SER A 156 -12.82 20.77 -7.48
N PRO A 157 -11.93 20.88 -6.47
CA PRO A 157 -10.94 21.95 -6.42
C PRO A 157 -10.02 22.07 -7.65
N ARG A 158 -9.94 20.98 -8.46
CA ARG A 158 -9.15 20.96 -9.70
C ARG A 158 -9.85 21.66 -10.90
N SER A 159 -11.14 21.90 -10.80
CA SER A 159 -11.94 22.53 -11.87
C SER A 159 -12.15 24.03 -11.67
N ALA A 160 -11.63 24.60 -10.58
CA ALA A 160 -11.81 25.99 -10.17
C ALA A 160 -10.56 26.85 -10.43
N ARG A 161 -9.64 26.44 -11.31
CA ARG A 161 -8.49 27.23 -11.75
C ARG A 161 -8.63 27.61 -13.21
#